data_2567ee6473737bcbc1809aca29dd34ec
#
_entry.id   2567ee6473737bcbc1809aca29dd34ec
#
_cell.length_a   1.000
_cell.length_b   1.000
_cell.length_c   1.000
_cell.angle_alpha   90.00
_cell.angle_beta   90.00
_cell.angle_gamma   90.00
#
_symmetry.space_group_name_H-M   'P 1'
#
loop_
_entity.id
_entity.type
_entity.pdbx_description
1 polymer ?
#
loop_
_entity_poly.entity_id
_entity_poly.type
_entity_poly.pdbx_seq_one_letter_code
_entity_poly.pdbx_strand_id
1 'polypeptide(L)'
;MNQKIHKVEVKLSIKEISKEIWNELSNEINNPFYEWTWLKNLEISKSVSRETGWQRLYFVAYKNEEILGIAPLFLKNHSYGEFIFDQSFARLAQELNLNYYPKLIGMSPYSPVNGYQFLYKKK
;
A
#
# COMPACT_ATOMS: atom_id res chain seq x y z
N MET A 1 -14.55 20.14 7.97
CA MET A 1 -15.39 19.21 8.77
C MET A 1 -14.61 17.94 9.02
N ASN A 2 -14.51 17.55 10.26
CA ASN A 2 -13.89 16.27 10.60
C ASN A 2 -14.87 15.14 10.27
N GLN A 3 -14.53 14.33 9.26
CA GLN A 3 -15.26 13.11 9.01
C GLN A 3 -14.81 12.06 10.03
N LYS A 4 -15.76 11.55 10.79
CA LYS A 4 -15.46 10.52 11.78
C LYS A 4 -15.35 9.17 11.07
N ILE A 5 -14.19 8.54 11.22
CA ILE A 5 -14.00 7.16 10.78
C ILE A 5 -14.73 6.25 11.78
N HIS A 6 -15.58 5.35 11.28
CA HIS A 6 -16.33 4.40 12.09
C HIS A 6 -15.61 3.05 12.22
N LYS A 7 -14.97 2.59 11.17
CA LYS A 7 -14.18 1.36 11.17
C LYS A 7 -13.04 1.41 10.16
N VAL A 8 -12.05 0.58 10.39
CA VAL A 8 -10.98 0.31 9.43
C VAL A 8 -10.94 -1.19 9.19
N GLU A 9 -10.92 -1.59 7.94
CA GLU A 9 -10.75 -2.99 7.53
C GLU A 9 -9.47 -3.14 6.72
N VAL A 10 -8.86 -4.32 6.77
CA VAL A 10 -7.73 -4.69 5.94
C VAL A 10 -8.22 -5.58 4.82
N LYS A 11 -7.97 -5.16 3.58
CA LYS A 11 -8.21 -5.96 2.37
C LYS A 11 -6.89 -6.51 1.87
N LEU A 12 -6.87 -7.76 1.49
CA LEU A 12 -5.67 -8.46 1.01
C LEU A 12 -5.54 -8.49 -0.51
N SER A 13 -6.56 -8.06 -1.21
CA SER A 13 -6.58 -7.97 -2.66
C SER A 13 -7.27 -6.70 -3.11
N ILE A 14 -6.75 -6.07 -4.17
CA ILE A 14 -7.40 -4.91 -4.78
C ILE A 14 -8.76 -5.28 -5.39
N LYS A 15 -8.96 -6.56 -5.70
CA LYS A 15 -10.24 -7.06 -6.23
C LYS A 15 -11.39 -6.96 -5.23
N GLU A 16 -11.10 -6.81 -3.94
CA GLU A 16 -12.10 -6.58 -2.89
C GLU A 16 -12.58 -5.12 -2.84
N ILE A 17 -11.98 -4.24 -3.64
CA ILE A 17 -12.34 -2.82 -3.73
C ILE A 17 -12.72 -2.53 -5.18
N SER A 18 -13.86 -1.89 -5.42
CA SER A 18 -14.28 -1.61 -6.80
C SER A 18 -13.32 -0.63 -7.47
N LYS A 19 -13.10 -0.85 -8.78
CA LYS A 19 -12.26 0.01 -9.62
C LYS A 19 -12.74 1.46 -9.59
N GLU A 20 -14.03 1.66 -9.65
CA GLU A 20 -14.65 2.98 -9.67
C GLU A 20 -14.37 3.75 -8.39
N ILE A 21 -14.57 3.12 -7.24
CA ILE A 21 -14.30 3.73 -5.93
C ILE A 21 -12.80 4.02 -5.78
N TRP A 22 -11.96 3.05 -6.11
CA TRP A 22 -10.51 3.23 -6.03
C TRP A 22 -10.05 4.42 -6.88
N ASN A 23 -10.46 4.45 -8.15
CA ASN A 23 -10.04 5.50 -9.08
C ASN A 23 -10.63 6.87 -8.71
N GLU A 24 -11.83 6.93 -8.17
CA GLU A 24 -12.39 8.17 -7.64
C GLU A 24 -11.50 8.76 -6.54
N LEU A 25 -10.97 7.92 -5.65
CA LEU A 25 -10.09 8.35 -4.58
C LEU A 25 -8.67 8.67 -5.07
N SER A 26 -8.19 7.99 -6.11
CA SER A 26 -6.82 8.14 -6.63
C SER A 26 -6.67 9.21 -7.70
N ASN A 27 -7.75 9.67 -8.32
CA ASN A 27 -7.69 10.60 -9.45
C ASN A 27 -6.94 11.89 -9.15
N GLU A 28 -7.05 12.42 -7.95
CA GLU A 28 -6.38 13.67 -7.57
C GLU A 28 -4.86 13.53 -7.38
N ILE A 29 -4.38 12.30 -7.21
CA ILE A 29 -2.95 12.03 -7.08
C ILE A 29 -2.25 12.19 -8.43
N ASN A 30 -2.98 11.96 -9.52
CA ASN A 30 -2.46 12.01 -10.90
C ASN A 30 -1.17 11.21 -11.10
N ASN A 31 -1.14 10.01 -10.51
CA ASN A 31 -0.02 9.09 -10.59
C ASN A 31 -0.51 7.73 -11.10
N PRO A 32 -0.10 7.30 -12.31
CA PRO A 32 -0.58 6.07 -12.91
C PRO A 32 -0.21 4.83 -12.09
N PHE A 33 0.82 4.90 -11.26
CA PHE A 33 1.23 3.78 -10.40
C PHE A 33 0.33 3.59 -9.18
N TYR A 34 -0.66 4.45 -8.97
CA TYR A 34 -1.72 4.29 -7.98
C TYR A 34 -3.08 3.95 -8.60
N GLU A 35 -3.15 3.71 -9.90
CA GLU A 35 -4.36 3.27 -10.55
C GLU A 35 -4.68 1.81 -10.24
N TRP A 36 -5.97 1.52 -10.12
CA TRP A 36 -6.46 0.18 -9.78
C TRP A 36 -5.97 -0.88 -10.76
N THR A 37 -5.98 -0.59 -12.06
CA THR A 37 -5.54 -1.55 -13.09
C THR A 37 -4.06 -1.90 -12.97
N TRP A 38 -3.21 -0.93 -12.66
CA TRP A 38 -1.79 -1.17 -12.43
C TRP A 38 -1.57 -2.15 -11.28
N LEU A 39 -2.15 -1.85 -10.13
CA LEU A 39 -1.99 -2.68 -8.93
C LEU A 39 -2.64 -4.06 -9.10
N LYS A 40 -3.77 -4.14 -9.79
CA LYS A 40 -4.40 -5.42 -10.13
C LYS A 40 -3.49 -6.28 -11.01
N ASN A 41 -2.83 -5.68 -12.01
CA ASN A 41 -1.92 -6.41 -12.87
C ASN A 41 -0.71 -6.96 -12.13
N LEU A 42 -0.20 -6.23 -11.14
CA LEU A 42 0.86 -6.75 -10.25
C LEU A 42 0.38 -7.96 -9.43
N GLU A 43 -0.86 -7.99 -9.03
CA GLU A 43 -1.45 -9.17 -8.37
C GLU A 43 -1.60 -10.35 -9.34
N ILE A 44 -2.20 -10.14 -10.52
CA ILE A 44 -2.46 -11.18 -11.51
C ILE A 44 -1.16 -11.82 -12.00
N SER A 45 -0.14 -11.01 -12.24
CA SER A 45 1.18 -11.49 -12.67
C SER A 45 1.95 -12.21 -11.55
N LYS A 46 1.43 -12.17 -10.32
CA LYS A 46 2.10 -12.65 -9.10
C LYS A 46 3.41 -11.95 -8.78
N SER A 47 3.68 -10.80 -9.37
CA SER A 47 4.84 -9.98 -9.06
C SER A 47 4.76 -9.41 -7.64
N VAL A 48 3.54 -9.13 -7.17
CA VAL A 48 3.24 -8.69 -5.82
C VAL A 48 2.42 -9.77 -5.14
N SER A 49 3.09 -10.64 -4.39
CA SER A 49 2.50 -11.78 -3.72
C SER A 49 3.27 -12.08 -2.43
N ARG A 50 2.71 -12.94 -1.61
CA ARG A 50 3.40 -13.42 -0.41
C ARG A 50 4.71 -14.13 -0.75
N GLU A 51 4.74 -14.89 -1.85
CA GLU A 51 5.90 -15.63 -2.32
C GLU A 51 7.03 -14.71 -2.77
N THR A 52 6.71 -13.54 -3.34
CA THR A 52 7.70 -12.53 -3.71
C THR A 52 8.10 -11.60 -2.55
N GLY A 53 7.52 -11.81 -1.37
CA GLY A 53 7.77 -10.99 -0.18
C GLY A 53 7.03 -9.65 -0.16
N TRP A 54 6.01 -9.51 -1.01
CA TRP A 54 5.15 -8.31 -1.05
C TRP A 54 3.73 -8.69 -0.63
N GLN A 55 3.47 -8.79 0.65
CA GLN A 55 2.13 -9.06 1.14
C GLN A 55 1.29 -7.78 1.16
N ARG A 56 0.20 -7.77 0.36
CA ARG A 56 -0.70 -6.63 0.26
C ARG A 56 -1.48 -6.44 1.56
N LEU A 57 -1.53 -5.21 2.04
CA LEU A 57 -2.35 -4.80 3.18
C LEU A 57 -3.00 -3.45 2.84
N TYR A 58 -4.19 -3.48 2.25
CA TYR A 58 -4.95 -2.27 1.95
C TYR A 58 -5.83 -1.93 3.13
N PHE A 59 -5.46 -0.89 3.88
CA PHE A 59 -6.27 -0.40 4.99
C PHE A 59 -7.36 0.50 4.44
N VAL A 60 -8.60 0.12 4.66
CA VAL A 60 -9.78 0.84 4.14
C VAL A 60 -10.55 1.44 5.30
N ALA A 61 -10.67 2.77 5.29
CA ALA A 61 -11.41 3.52 6.29
C ALA A 61 -12.83 3.80 5.83
N TYR A 62 -13.80 3.54 6.70
CA TYR A 62 -15.22 3.67 6.42
C TYR A 62 -15.91 4.68 7.34
N LYS A 63 -16.90 5.35 6.78
CA LYS A 63 -17.97 6.01 7.50
C LYS A 63 -19.28 5.34 7.09
N ASN A 64 -19.92 4.62 8.02
CA ASN A 64 -21.01 3.70 7.68
C ASN A 64 -20.54 2.70 6.61
N GLU A 65 -21.22 2.61 5.48
CA GLU A 65 -20.83 1.74 4.35
C GLU A 65 -19.97 2.47 3.29
N GLU A 66 -19.72 3.77 3.47
CA GLU A 66 -18.94 4.57 2.52
C GLU A 66 -17.45 4.47 2.81
N ILE A 67 -16.64 4.21 1.77
CA ILE A 67 -15.18 4.27 1.85
C ILE A 67 -14.74 5.73 1.83
N LEU A 68 -14.09 6.17 2.90
CA LEU A 68 -13.52 7.51 3.01
C LEU A 68 -12.10 7.60 2.49
N GLY A 69 -11.34 6.54 2.65
CA GLY A 69 -9.96 6.52 2.25
C GLY A 69 -9.34 5.14 2.28
N ILE A 70 -8.22 5.02 1.60
CA ILE A 70 -7.45 3.79 1.49
C ILE A 70 -5.98 4.10 1.71
N ALA A 71 -5.32 3.30 2.53
CA ALA A 71 -3.88 3.29 2.67
C ALA A 71 -3.33 2.02 2.03
N PRO A 72 -2.81 2.08 0.78
CA PRO A 72 -2.20 0.93 0.13
C PRO A 72 -0.81 0.69 0.73
N LEU A 73 -0.69 -0.35 1.52
CA LEU A 73 0.54 -0.72 2.20
C LEU A 73 0.93 -2.15 1.86
N PHE A 74 2.21 -2.45 2.05
CA PHE A 74 2.75 -3.78 1.80
C PHE A 74 3.62 -4.22 2.97
N LEU A 75 3.40 -5.45 3.42
CA LEU A 75 4.26 -6.08 4.41
C LEU A 75 5.38 -6.81 3.67
N LYS A 76 6.62 -6.47 4.00
CA LYS A 76 7.80 -6.98 3.32
C LYS A 76 8.75 -7.69 4.28
N ASN A 77 9.29 -8.81 3.83
CA ASN A 77 10.32 -9.55 4.57
C ASN A 77 11.73 -9.40 3.97
N HIS A 78 11.89 -8.49 3.00
CA HIS A 78 13.17 -8.09 2.40
C HIS A 78 13.07 -6.67 1.85
N SER A 79 14.18 -6.09 1.37
CA SER A 79 14.24 -4.71 0.86
C SER A 79 14.44 -4.63 -0.65
N TYR A 80 14.02 -5.63 -1.41
CA TYR A 80 14.12 -5.62 -2.87
C TYR A 80 12.89 -4.99 -3.53
N GLY A 81 13.10 -4.33 -4.66
CA GLY A 81 12.06 -3.73 -5.48
C GLY A 81 11.52 -2.41 -4.95
N GLU A 82 12.17 -1.80 -3.97
CA GLU A 82 11.71 -0.56 -3.30
C GLU A 82 12.45 0.68 -3.79
N PHE A 83 13.65 0.50 -4.34
CA PHE A 83 14.57 1.60 -4.65
C PHE A 83 14.94 2.46 -3.44
N ILE A 84 14.78 1.90 -2.25
CA ILE A 84 15.24 2.46 -0.97
C ILE A 84 16.31 1.52 -0.44
N PHE A 85 17.50 2.06 -0.20
CA PHE A 85 18.66 1.26 0.20
C PHE A 85 18.83 1.33 1.72
N ASP A 86 18.05 0.52 2.43
CA ASP A 86 17.98 0.51 3.89
C ASP A 86 18.77 -0.63 4.55
N GLN A 87 19.70 -1.24 3.81
CA GLN A 87 20.50 -2.37 4.29
C GLN A 87 21.33 -2.03 5.54
N SER A 88 21.76 -0.77 5.67
CA SER A 88 22.50 -0.32 6.85
C SER A 88 21.64 -0.36 8.11
N PHE A 89 20.37 0.03 8.00
CA PHE A 89 19.41 -0.06 9.09
C PHE A 89 19.10 -1.50 9.47
N ALA A 90 18.93 -2.37 8.47
CA ALA A 90 18.68 -3.79 8.69
C ALA A 90 19.88 -4.44 9.43
N ARG A 91 21.11 -4.09 9.04
CA ARG A 91 22.34 -4.56 9.71
C ARG A 91 22.42 -4.08 11.15
N LEU A 92 22.18 -2.79 11.38
CA LEU A 92 22.19 -2.23 12.72
C LEU A 92 21.15 -2.91 13.62
N ALA A 93 19.96 -3.15 13.12
CA ALA A 93 18.93 -3.86 13.86
C ALA A 93 19.39 -5.28 14.24
N GLN A 94 20.05 -5.98 13.32
CA GLN A 94 20.61 -7.30 13.58
C GLN A 94 21.69 -7.25 14.67
N GLU A 95 22.58 -6.27 14.63
CA GLU A 95 23.62 -6.07 15.66
C GLU A 95 23.02 -5.78 17.04
N LEU A 96 21.86 -5.13 17.07
CA LEU A 96 21.12 -4.82 18.30
C LEU A 96 20.13 -5.90 18.72
N ASN A 97 20.10 -7.05 18.03
CA ASN A 97 19.12 -8.12 18.23
C ASN A 97 17.67 -7.65 18.10
N LEU A 98 17.41 -6.70 17.21
CA LEU A 98 16.07 -6.21 16.88
C LEU A 98 15.61 -6.78 15.55
N ASN A 99 14.32 -7.07 15.46
CA ASN A 99 13.71 -7.51 14.20
C ASN A 99 13.46 -6.31 13.29
N TYR A 100 14.14 -6.27 12.14
CA TYR A 100 13.87 -5.29 11.10
C TYR A 100 12.76 -5.74 10.17
N TYR A 101 12.73 -7.02 9.85
CA TYR A 101 11.70 -7.64 9.02
C TYR A 101 10.74 -8.50 9.86
N PRO A 102 9.46 -8.63 9.48
CA PRO A 102 8.83 -7.90 8.37
C PRO A 102 8.69 -6.41 8.65
N LYS A 103 8.72 -5.60 7.59
CA LYS A 103 8.49 -4.16 7.66
C LYS A 103 7.25 -3.77 6.84
N LEU A 104 6.59 -2.71 7.25
CA LEU A 104 5.47 -2.14 6.50
C LEU A 104 5.98 -0.99 5.63
N ILE A 105 5.63 -1.00 4.35
CA ILE A 105 6.09 0.00 3.40
C ILE A 105 4.92 0.62 2.63
N GLY A 106 4.98 1.94 2.43
CA GLY A 106 4.05 2.71 1.61
C GLY A 106 4.72 3.17 0.33
N MET A 107 4.48 2.47 -0.76
CA MET A 107 4.92 2.84 -2.10
C MET A 107 4.17 2.03 -3.16
N SER A 108 4.25 2.45 -4.41
CA SER A 108 3.86 1.56 -5.50
C SER A 108 4.99 0.55 -5.76
N PRO A 109 4.71 -0.77 -5.75
CA PRO A 109 5.75 -1.79 -5.90
C PRO A 109 6.53 -1.64 -7.20
N TYR A 110 7.83 -1.90 -7.13
CA TYR A 110 8.76 -1.89 -8.27
C TYR A 110 8.81 -0.55 -9.04
N SER A 111 8.36 0.54 -8.43
CA SER A 111 8.28 1.84 -9.09
C SER A 111 9.10 2.87 -8.34
N PRO A 112 10.15 3.45 -8.96
CA PRO A 112 10.99 4.47 -8.33
C PRO A 112 10.29 5.84 -8.33
N VAL A 113 9.04 5.88 -7.91
CA VAL A 113 8.21 7.08 -7.91
C VAL A 113 8.08 7.61 -6.49
N ASN A 114 8.40 8.87 -6.30
CA ASN A 114 8.27 9.55 -5.03
C ASN A 114 6.81 9.90 -4.72
N GLY A 115 6.52 10.06 -3.45
CA GLY A 115 5.27 10.65 -3.00
C GLY A 115 4.18 9.63 -2.72
N TYR A 116 4.43 8.70 -1.79
CA TYR A 116 3.34 7.91 -1.24
C TYR A 116 2.26 8.82 -0.67
N GLN A 117 1.02 8.53 -1.00
CA GLN A 117 -0.14 9.25 -0.48
C GLN A 117 -1.26 8.28 -0.10
N PHE A 118 -2.00 8.65 0.92
CA PHE A 118 -3.29 8.03 1.19
C PHE A 118 -4.28 8.46 0.10
N LEU A 119 -5.10 7.52 -0.34
CA LEU A 119 -6.19 7.80 -1.26
C LEU A 119 -7.39 8.26 -0.44
N TYR A 120 -7.89 9.46 -0.68
CA TYR A 120 -9.05 9.99 0.04
C TYR A 120 -9.77 11.05 -0.80
N LYS A 121 -11.05 11.24 -0.52
CA LYS A 121 -11.80 12.33 -1.13
C LYS A 121 -11.35 13.66 -0.57
N LYS A 122 -10.85 14.53 -1.41
CA LYS A 122 -10.72 15.94 -1.07
C LYS A 122 -12.09 16.60 -1.15
N LYS A 123 -12.35 17.45 -0.24
CA LYS A 123 -13.56 18.27 -0.26
C LYS A 123 -13.36 19.51 -1.11
#